data_813a86e52b4e466a2cb454be6d9c1fa4
#
_entry.id   813a86e52b4e466a2cb454be6d9c1fa4
#
_cell.length_a   1.000
_cell.length_b   1.000
_cell.length_c   1.000
_cell.angle_alpha   90.00
_cell.angle_beta   90.00
_cell.angle_gamma   90.00
#
_symmetry.space_group_name_H-M   'P 1'
#
loop_
_entity.id
_entity.type
_entity.pdbx_description
1 polymer ?
#
loop_
_entity_poly.entity_id
_entity_poly.type
_entity_poly.pdbx_seq_one_letter_code
_entity_poly.pdbx_strand_id
1 'polypeptide(L)'
;MKTRTNLVSKVLFVFSFVFLGALAFTACDKKNEDKNNSNAMFTISGNASSSQVVPSVTGSGTATIAGTYNSGNGQMITTTNWTNLSGAPITGGFYMGAAGVNGALIGDLWSLGTGLTATGTFSDTTTLTSEQATALKSGNLYYSLATAANPNGEVRGQLTATPQ
;
A
#
# COMPACT_ATOMS: atom_id res chain seq x y z
N MET A 1 -58.56 -54.68 -5.65
CA MET A 1 -59.87 -54.32 -6.15
C MET A 1 -59.69 -53.24 -7.22
N LYS A 2 -59.98 -53.66 -8.48
CA LYS A 2 -60.43 -52.87 -9.64
C LYS A 2 -59.67 -51.61 -10.03
N THR A 3 -58.82 -51.70 -11.12
CA THR A 3 -59.18 -51.47 -12.57
C THR A 3 -59.77 -50.06 -12.86
N ARG A 4 -59.20 -49.29 -13.79
CA ARG A 4 -59.18 -49.37 -15.28
C ARG A 4 -58.46 -48.14 -15.81
N THR A 5 -57.45 -48.28 -16.66
CA THR A 5 -57.38 -48.07 -18.15
C THR A 5 -58.32 -47.02 -18.77
N ASN A 6 -57.69 -46.15 -19.58
CA ASN A 6 -58.00 -45.83 -20.99
C ASN A 6 -57.09 -44.65 -21.41
N LEU A 7 -56.21 -44.72 -22.35
CA LEU A 7 -56.15 -45.04 -23.77
C LEU A 7 -56.81 -43.97 -24.68
N VAL A 8 -55.96 -43.50 -25.60
CA VAL A 8 -56.30 -42.92 -26.95
C VAL A 8 -56.54 -41.40 -26.97
N SER A 9 -55.76 -40.58 -27.69
CA SER A 9 -55.85 -40.57 -29.16
C SER A 9 -54.77 -39.60 -29.73
N LYS A 10 -54.21 -40.07 -30.79
CA LYS A 10 -53.39 -39.39 -31.81
C LYS A 10 -54.05 -38.08 -32.29
N VAL A 11 -53.26 -37.05 -32.55
CA VAL A 11 -53.40 -36.31 -33.83
C VAL A 11 -52.00 -35.72 -34.19
N LEU A 12 -51.59 -36.09 -35.34
CA LEU A 12 -50.45 -35.69 -36.13
C LEU A 12 -50.75 -34.30 -36.75
N PHE A 13 -49.89 -33.32 -36.53
CA PHE A 13 -49.80 -32.18 -37.44
C PHE A 13 -48.32 -31.82 -37.69
N VAL A 14 -47.93 -32.18 -38.91
CA VAL A 14 -46.71 -31.72 -39.56
C VAL A 14 -46.94 -30.29 -40.00
N PHE A 15 -46.12 -29.36 -39.50
CA PHE A 15 -45.86 -28.12 -40.21
C PHE A 15 -44.36 -27.79 -40.14
N SER A 16 -43.75 -28.05 -41.29
CA SER A 16 -42.46 -27.60 -41.67
C SER A 16 -42.44 -26.07 -41.75
N PHE A 17 -41.61 -25.42 -40.95
CA PHE A 17 -41.17 -24.07 -41.25
C PHE A 17 -39.70 -23.97 -40.94
N VAL A 18 -38.91 -24.08 -42.02
CA VAL A 18 -37.49 -23.74 -42.06
C VAL A 18 -37.40 -22.23 -41.87
N PHE A 19 -36.94 -21.77 -40.70
CA PHE A 19 -36.48 -20.39 -40.54
C PHE A 19 -35.01 -20.42 -40.18
N LEU A 20 -34.23 -20.20 -41.23
CA LEU A 20 -32.76 -20.02 -41.14
C LEU A 20 -32.51 -18.63 -40.56
N GLY A 21 -32.43 -18.54 -39.22
CA GLY A 21 -32.05 -17.33 -38.50
C GLY A 21 -30.63 -17.48 -38.01
N ALA A 22 -29.67 -16.89 -38.72
CA ALA A 22 -28.29 -16.75 -38.25
C ALA A 22 -28.28 -15.86 -37.01
N LEU A 23 -28.25 -16.46 -35.83
CA LEU A 23 -27.88 -15.76 -34.59
C LEU A 23 -26.38 -15.58 -34.59
N ALA A 24 -25.95 -14.41 -35.07
CA ALA A 24 -24.63 -13.91 -34.79
C ALA A 24 -24.52 -13.65 -33.27
N PHE A 25 -23.98 -14.61 -32.54
CA PHE A 25 -23.49 -14.35 -31.20
C PHE A 25 -22.27 -13.47 -31.35
N THR A 26 -22.43 -12.15 -31.27
CA THR A 26 -21.34 -11.26 -30.91
C THR A 26 -20.97 -11.59 -29.49
N ALA A 27 -20.07 -12.55 -29.30
CA ALA A 27 -19.31 -12.71 -28.09
C ALA A 27 -18.55 -11.39 -27.89
N CYS A 28 -19.13 -10.51 -27.07
CA CYS A 28 -18.40 -9.40 -26.50
C CYS A 28 -17.38 -10.04 -25.55
N ASP A 29 -16.22 -10.34 -26.08
CA ASP A 29 -15.04 -10.70 -25.30
C ASP A 29 -14.72 -9.48 -24.45
N LYS A 30 -15.34 -9.39 -23.26
CA LYS A 30 -14.81 -8.56 -22.20
C LYS A 30 -13.47 -9.18 -21.87
N LYS A 31 -12.43 -8.73 -22.58
CA LYS A 31 -11.09 -8.76 -22.01
C LYS A 31 -11.19 -8.08 -20.66
N ASN A 32 -11.34 -8.88 -19.61
CA ASN A 32 -10.89 -8.50 -18.31
C ASN A 32 -9.38 -8.27 -18.50
N GLU A 33 -9.02 -7.04 -18.82
CA GLU A 33 -7.68 -6.57 -18.56
C GLU A 33 -7.54 -6.61 -17.03
N ASP A 34 -7.21 -7.78 -16.50
CA ASP A 34 -6.48 -7.89 -15.26
C ASP A 34 -5.17 -7.14 -15.49
N LYS A 35 -5.25 -5.83 -15.32
CA LYS A 35 -4.09 -4.99 -15.13
C LYS A 35 -3.51 -5.35 -13.76
N ASN A 36 -3.01 -6.57 -13.66
CA ASN A 36 -2.00 -6.91 -12.69
C ASN A 36 -0.75 -6.14 -13.11
N ASN A 37 -0.77 -4.82 -12.82
CA ASN A 37 0.36 -3.95 -13.10
C ASN A 37 1.44 -4.26 -12.06
N SER A 38 2.13 -5.37 -12.29
CA SER A 38 3.24 -5.82 -11.45
C SER A 38 4.36 -4.78 -11.31
N ASN A 39 4.32 -3.70 -12.10
CA ASN A 39 5.28 -2.60 -12.10
C ASN A 39 4.65 -1.24 -11.77
N ALA A 40 3.58 -1.21 -11.00
CA ALA A 40 2.96 0.07 -10.62
C ALA A 40 3.93 0.92 -9.76
N MET A 41 4.01 2.20 -10.12
CA MET A 41 4.75 3.21 -9.36
C MET A 41 3.82 3.93 -8.41
N PHE A 42 4.33 4.24 -7.23
CA PHE A 42 3.62 5.00 -6.20
C PHE A 42 4.47 6.20 -5.78
N THR A 43 3.84 7.34 -5.59
CA THR A 43 4.44 8.48 -4.91
C THR A 43 4.32 8.26 -3.41
N ILE A 44 5.44 8.42 -2.69
CA ILE A 44 5.51 8.30 -1.25
C ILE A 44 5.60 9.70 -0.65
N SER A 45 4.81 9.94 0.41
CA SER A 45 4.86 11.16 1.19
C SER A 45 4.53 10.88 2.66
N GLY A 46 4.94 11.80 3.54
CA GLY A 46 4.59 11.74 4.94
C GLY A 46 5.10 12.98 5.70
N ASN A 47 4.35 13.40 6.72
CA ASN A 47 4.73 14.48 7.62
C ASN A 47 4.88 13.91 9.03
N ALA A 48 6.00 14.20 9.68
CA ALA A 48 6.30 13.75 11.03
C ALA A 48 6.32 14.93 12.01
N SER A 49 5.89 14.63 13.22
CA SER A 49 5.95 15.56 14.35
C SER A 49 6.13 14.81 15.67
N SER A 50 6.51 15.56 16.71
CA SER A 50 6.69 15.01 18.05
C SER A 50 5.37 14.51 18.66
N SER A 51 4.23 15.07 18.28
CA SER A 51 2.90 14.66 18.75
C SER A 51 2.45 13.30 18.19
N GLN A 52 3.05 12.83 17.11
CA GLN A 52 2.73 11.51 16.51
C GLN A 52 3.56 10.36 17.10
N VAL A 53 4.58 10.65 17.89
CA VAL A 53 5.38 9.63 18.62
C VAL A 53 4.49 8.94 19.67
N VAL A 54 4.76 7.69 19.98
CA VAL A 54 3.97 6.91 20.94
C VAL A 54 4.87 6.34 22.04
N PRO A 55 4.70 6.80 23.30
CA PRO A 55 3.89 7.94 23.74
C PRO A 55 4.41 9.26 23.15
N SER A 56 3.54 10.25 23.00
CA SER A 56 3.90 11.54 22.42
C SER A 56 4.99 12.24 23.24
N VAL A 57 5.88 12.95 22.56
CA VAL A 57 6.92 13.77 23.20
C VAL A 57 6.62 15.24 22.97
N THR A 58 7.11 16.09 23.90
CA THR A 58 7.01 17.54 23.75
C THR A 58 8.21 18.01 22.91
N GLY A 59 7.94 18.72 21.82
CA GLY A 59 8.98 19.25 20.95
C GLY A 59 8.41 20.01 19.77
N SER A 60 9.25 20.80 19.11
CA SER A 60 8.93 21.54 17.88
C SER A 60 9.53 20.89 16.64
N GLY A 61 10.21 19.75 16.79
CA GLY A 61 10.78 18.99 15.71
C GLY A 61 9.73 18.55 14.71
N THR A 62 10.07 18.67 13.44
CA THR A 62 9.26 18.16 12.31
C THR A 62 10.14 17.50 11.28
N ALA A 63 9.54 16.59 10.50
CA ALA A 63 10.19 16.07 9.32
C ALA A 63 9.16 15.83 8.20
N THR A 64 9.63 15.87 6.96
CA THR A 64 8.87 15.46 5.78
C THR A 64 9.63 14.38 5.05
N ILE A 65 8.92 13.46 4.44
CA ILE A 65 9.49 12.44 3.57
C ILE A 65 8.79 12.49 2.21
N ALA A 66 9.57 12.35 1.16
CA ALA A 66 9.08 12.24 -0.20
C ALA A 66 9.87 11.17 -0.95
N GLY A 67 9.24 10.50 -1.91
CA GLY A 67 9.91 9.46 -2.68
C GLY A 67 9.00 8.68 -3.61
N THR A 68 9.48 7.52 -4.02
CA THR A 68 8.75 6.60 -4.91
C THR A 68 8.87 5.17 -4.41
N TYR A 69 7.87 4.37 -4.70
CA TYR A 69 7.87 2.94 -4.51
C TYR A 69 7.51 2.24 -5.84
N ASN A 70 8.34 1.29 -6.25
CA ASN A 70 8.11 0.47 -7.44
C ASN A 70 7.66 -0.93 -7.00
N SER A 71 6.41 -1.30 -7.30
CA SER A 71 5.87 -2.60 -6.90
C SER A 71 6.47 -3.78 -7.68
N GLY A 72 7.12 -3.54 -8.82
CA GLY A 72 7.71 -4.58 -9.64
C GLY A 72 9.00 -5.17 -9.05
N ASN A 73 9.80 -4.34 -8.40
CA ASN A 73 11.06 -4.76 -7.75
C ASN A 73 11.06 -4.58 -6.23
N GLY A 74 9.95 -4.07 -5.66
CA GLY A 74 9.81 -3.83 -4.22
C GLY A 74 10.63 -2.65 -3.68
N GLN A 75 11.26 -1.85 -4.54
CA GLN A 75 12.18 -0.80 -4.12
C GLN A 75 11.43 0.48 -3.76
N MET A 76 11.70 1.01 -2.58
CA MET A 76 11.26 2.31 -2.10
C MET A 76 12.49 3.23 -1.95
N ILE A 77 12.49 4.35 -2.68
CA ILE A 77 13.53 5.36 -2.66
C ILE A 77 12.93 6.62 -2.06
N THR A 78 13.54 7.14 -0.99
CA THR A 78 13.00 8.29 -0.26
C THR A 78 14.05 9.29 0.11
N THR A 79 13.63 10.54 0.29
CA THR A 79 14.40 11.62 0.90
C THR A 79 13.61 12.18 2.07
N THR A 80 14.20 12.18 3.24
CA THR A 80 13.66 12.74 4.48
C THR A 80 14.36 14.05 4.79
N ASN A 81 13.58 15.10 5.04
CA ASN A 81 14.09 16.41 5.49
C ASN A 81 13.54 16.65 6.90
N TRP A 82 14.38 17.11 7.82
CA TRP A 82 13.97 17.45 9.19
C TRP A 82 14.40 18.84 9.57
N THR A 83 13.67 19.45 10.50
CA THR A 83 13.95 20.78 11.04
C THR A 83 13.57 20.84 12.51
N ASN A 84 14.29 21.70 13.26
CA ASN A 84 14.02 22.00 14.66
C ASN A 84 13.98 20.76 15.58
N LEU A 85 14.77 19.73 15.28
CA LEU A 85 14.98 18.65 16.24
C LEU A 85 15.76 19.19 17.47
N SER A 86 15.65 18.52 18.61
CA SER A 86 16.36 18.87 19.84
C SER A 86 17.89 18.75 19.72
N GLY A 87 18.36 18.10 18.68
CA GLY A 87 19.76 17.89 18.33
C GLY A 87 19.89 17.13 17.01
N ALA A 88 21.12 16.73 16.68
CA ALA A 88 21.35 15.85 15.56
C ALA A 88 20.59 14.52 15.75
N PRO A 89 19.94 13.98 14.72
CA PRO A 89 19.37 12.65 14.81
C PRO A 89 20.50 11.62 15.00
N ILE A 90 20.31 10.70 15.94
CA ILE A 90 21.24 9.60 16.21
C ILE A 90 20.85 8.33 15.46
N THR A 91 19.57 8.21 15.11
CA THR A 91 19.06 7.10 14.32
C THR A 91 17.73 7.49 13.64
N GLY A 92 17.38 6.76 12.61
CA GLY A 92 16.08 6.82 11.95
C GLY A 92 15.77 5.48 11.32
N GLY A 93 14.54 5.30 10.84
CA GLY A 93 14.15 4.06 10.19
C GLY A 93 12.68 4.03 9.83
N PHE A 94 12.32 2.97 9.11
CA PHE A 94 10.94 2.63 8.78
C PHE A 94 10.41 1.55 9.70
N TYR A 95 9.13 1.62 10.00
CA TYR A 95 8.47 0.68 10.93
C TYR A 95 7.10 0.30 10.41
N MET A 96 6.67 -0.91 10.71
CA MET A 96 5.35 -1.40 10.33
C MET A 96 4.38 -1.27 11.51
N GLY A 97 3.45 -0.33 11.43
CA GLY A 97 2.45 -0.05 12.45
C GLY A 97 1.47 1.03 11.98
N ALA A 98 0.23 0.93 12.42
CA ALA A 98 -0.80 1.94 12.20
C ALA A 98 -0.51 3.23 12.97
N ALA A 99 -1.21 4.31 12.65
CA ALA A 99 -1.14 5.55 13.41
C ALA A 99 -1.47 5.30 14.90
N GLY A 100 -0.64 5.84 15.78
CA GLY A 100 -0.80 5.65 17.24
C GLY A 100 -0.34 4.29 17.78
N VAL A 101 0.23 3.40 16.96
CA VAL A 101 0.70 2.09 17.38
C VAL A 101 2.18 1.93 17.05
N ASN A 102 3.01 1.56 18.03
CA ASN A 102 4.40 1.21 17.79
C ASN A 102 4.48 -0.16 17.11
N GLY A 103 5.36 -0.26 16.10
CA GLY A 103 5.53 -1.46 15.30
C GLY A 103 6.98 -1.88 15.15
N ALA A 104 7.20 -2.99 14.46
CA ALA A 104 8.51 -3.55 14.20
C ALA A 104 9.29 -2.73 13.16
N LEU A 105 10.61 -2.63 13.35
CA LEU A 105 11.54 -2.05 12.38
C LEU A 105 11.48 -2.84 11.06
N ILE A 106 11.55 -2.13 9.96
CA ILE A 106 11.65 -2.66 8.59
C ILE A 106 13.07 -2.44 8.08
N GLY A 107 13.74 -3.52 7.69
CA GLY A 107 15.14 -3.45 7.26
C GLY A 107 16.05 -3.02 8.39
N ASP A 108 17.04 -2.21 8.05
CA ASP A 108 18.03 -1.70 8.99
C ASP A 108 17.73 -0.24 9.41
N LEU A 109 18.27 0.17 10.54
CA LEU A 109 18.31 1.57 10.91
C LEU A 109 19.15 2.36 9.90
N TRP A 110 18.76 3.59 9.64
CA TRP A 110 19.45 4.46 8.70
C TRP A 110 20.88 4.75 9.14
N SER A 111 21.81 4.58 8.22
CA SER A 111 23.22 4.99 8.40
C SER A 111 23.36 6.49 8.17
N LEU A 112 22.98 7.28 9.16
CA LEU A 112 22.82 8.73 9.04
C LEU A 112 24.15 9.50 8.83
N GLY A 113 25.30 8.86 8.98
CA GLY A 113 26.60 9.54 8.84
C GLY A 113 26.97 10.45 10.02
N THR A 114 27.95 11.30 9.81
CA THR A 114 28.49 12.25 10.81
C THR A 114 28.25 13.70 10.39
N GLY A 115 28.33 14.63 11.33
CA GLY A 115 28.20 16.06 11.06
C GLY A 115 26.77 16.54 10.87
N LEU A 116 25.76 15.73 11.26
CA LEU A 116 24.37 16.13 11.23
C LEU A 116 24.06 17.17 12.30
N THR A 117 23.00 17.93 12.06
CA THR A 117 22.49 18.96 12.97
C THR A 117 20.98 18.77 13.19
N ALA A 118 20.39 19.63 14.01
CA ALA A 118 18.95 19.69 14.27
C ALA A 118 18.10 19.98 13.00
N THR A 119 18.76 20.30 11.89
CA THR A 119 18.13 20.49 10.57
C THR A 119 19.01 19.81 9.54
N GLY A 120 18.40 19.04 8.63
CA GLY A 120 19.16 18.30 7.62
C GLY A 120 18.30 17.44 6.72
N THR A 121 18.97 16.62 5.94
CA THR A 121 18.34 15.71 4.98
C THR A 121 19.07 14.37 4.95
N PHE A 122 18.35 13.31 4.61
CA PHE A 122 18.87 11.97 4.39
C PHE A 122 18.07 11.26 3.30
N SER A 123 18.79 10.55 2.44
CA SER A 123 18.15 9.73 1.40
C SER A 123 18.45 8.25 1.65
N ASP A 124 17.45 7.42 1.47
CA ASP A 124 17.51 5.98 1.68
C ASP A 124 16.85 5.21 0.53
N THR A 125 17.32 3.98 0.36
CA THR A 125 16.75 3.02 -0.57
C THR A 125 16.53 1.71 0.18
N THR A 126 15.26 1.35 0.34
CA THR A 126 14.82 0.15 1.06
C THR A 126 14.04 -0.77 0.13
N THR A 127 14.30 -2.08 0.19
CA THR A 127 13.48 -3.09 -0.51
C THR A 127 12.45 -3.66 0.45
N LEU A 128 11.18 -3.52 0.09
CA LEU A 128 10.05 -4.00 0.88
C LEU A 128 9.68 -5.43 0.49
N THR A 129 9.37 -6.27 1.47
CA THR A 129 8.68 -7.54 1.24
C THR A 129 7.25 -7.31 0.76
N SER A 130 6.58 -8.34 0.25
CA SER A 130 5.17 -8.24 -0.17
C SER A 130 4.23 -7.81 0.96
N GLU A 131 4.49 -8.27 2.19
CA GLU A 131 3.74 -7.88 3.39
C GLU A 131 3.94 -6.40 3.72
N GLN A 132 5.20 -5.94 3.73
CA GLN A 132 5.55 -4.55 3.98
C GLN A 132 4.98 -3.61 2.90
N ALA A 133 5.01 -4.03 1.63
CA ALA A 133 4.39 -3.30 0.52
C ALA A 133 2.86 -3.19 0.67
N THR A 134 2.21 -4.22 1.19
CA THR A 134 0.78 -4.19 1.50
C THR A 134 0.51 -3.21 2.66
N ALA A 135 1.31 -3.27 3.71
CA ALA A 135 1.24 -2.34 4.84
C ALA A 135 1.46 -0.88 4.39
N LEU A 136 2.45 -0.62 3.51
CA LEU A 136 2.69 0.70 2.93
C LEU A 136 1.44 1.24 2.21
N LYS A 137 0.87 0.45 1.30
CA LYS A 137 -0.33 0.84 0.52
C LYS A 137 -1.57 1.04 1.39
N SER A 138 -1.61 0.41 2.56
CA SER A 138 -2.69 0.55 3.54
C SER A 138 -2.45 1.65 4.57
N GLY A 139 -1.35 2.44 4.45
CA GLY A 139 -1.00 3.48 5.41
C GLY A 139 -0.52 2.96 6.78
N ASN A 140 -0.09 1.71 6.85
CA ASN A 140 0.40 1.05 8.06
C ASN A 140 1.93 0.98 8.12
N LEU A 141 2.62 1.87 7.41
CA LEU A 141 4.03 2.13 7.59
C LEU A 141 4.26 3.55 8.10
N TYR A 142 5.25 3.69 8.95
CA TYR A 142 5.71 5.01 9.41
C TYR A 142 7.22 5.09 9.44
N TYR A 143 7.75 6.32 9.46
CA TYR A 143 9.15 6.59 9.73
C TYR A 143 9.31 7.35 11.03
N SER A 144 10.46 7.22 11.66
CA SER A 144 10.79 7.95 12.89
C SER A 144 12.25 8.35 12.88
N LEU A 145 12.54 9.52 13.48
CA LEU A 145 13.89 9.98 13.81
C LEU A 145 14.00 10.10 15.32
N ALA A 146 15.10 9.62 15.85
CA ALA A 146 15.45 9.74 17.26
C ALA A 146 16.67 10.65 17.44
N THR A 147 16.71 11.35 18.57
CA THR A 147 17.84 12.19 19.00
C THR A 147 18.36 11.72 20.36
N ALA A 148 19.48 12.27 20.81
CA ALA A 148 20.00 11.96 22.13
C ALA A 148 19.02 12.33 23.27
N ALA A 149 18.23 13.39 23.08
CA ALA A 149 17.20 13.80 24.04
C ALA A 149 15.97 12.88 24.01
N ASN A 150 15.65 12.29 22.85
CA ASN A 150 14.50 11.43 22.63
C ASN A 150 14.91 10.13 21.90
N PRO A 151 15.60 9.20 22.59
CA PRO A 151 16.22 8.04 21.97
C PRO A 151 15.21 7.00 21.44
N ASN A 152 13.95 7.06 21.88
CA ASN A 152 12.87 6.20 21.40
C ASN A 152 12.06 6.82 20.24
N GLY A 153 12.47 8.01 19.77
CA GLY A 153 11.85 8.78 18.71
C GLY A 153 11.51 10.21 19.16
N GLU A 154 11.94 11.19 18.39
CA GLU A 154 11.59 12.60 18.60
C GLU A 154 10.47 13.03 17.65
N VAL A 155 10.51 12.53 16.42
CA VAL A 155 9.44 12.76 15.44
C VAL A 155 9.06 11.44 14.79
N ARG A 156 7.78 11.31 14.48
CA ARG A 156 7.18 10.18 13.77
C ARG A 156 6.18 10.67 12.75
N GLY A 157 6.12 10.02 11.58
CA GLY A 157 5.13 10.33 10.55
C GLY A 157 4.70 9.09 9.80
N GLN A 158 3.40 8.96 9.58
CA GLN A 158 2.84 7.89 8.77
C GLN A 158 3.18 8.12 7.29
N LEU A 159 3.43 7.04 6.55
CA LEU A 159 3.65 7.07 5.10
C LEU A 159 2.33 6.93 4.36
N THR A 160 2.20 7.69 3.28
CA THR A 160 1.13 7.58 2.29
C THR A 160 1.72 7.16 0.95
N ALA A 161 1.13 6.17 0.31
CA ALA A 161 1.47 5.72 -1.03
C ALA A 161 0.31 6.00 -1.99
N THR A 162 0.53 6.88 -2.97
CA THR A 162 -0.47 7.25 -3.97
C THR A 162 -0.04 6.71 -5.34
N PRO A 163 -0.89 5.92 -6.04
CA PRO A 163 -0.59 5.47 -7.39
C PRO A 163 -0.28 6.63 -8.35
N GLN A 164 0.70 6.43 -9.24
CA GLN A 164 1.06 7.36 -10.31
C GLN A 164 0.29 7.07 -11.58
#